data_58c84fc83b1f59078a4b69185c14d83f
#
_entry.id   58c84fc83b1f59078a4b69185c14d83f
#
_cell.length_a   1.000
_cell.length_b   1.000
_cell.length_c   1.000
_cell.angle_alpha   90.00
_cell.angle_beta   90.00
_cell.angle_gamma   90.00
#
_symmetry.space_group_name_H-M   'P 1'
#
loop_
_entity.id
_entity.type
_entity.pdbx_description
1 polymer ?
#
loop_
_entity_poly.entity_id
_entity_poly.type
_entity_poly.pdbx_seq_one_letter_code
_entity_poly.pdbx_strand_id
1 'polypeptide(L)'
;LKKSFCAFIEKTPSFGKTLLCIDNNNLRSLLPRCKTLNFLTYGFNKISNYQITNVKKNKNHSIFDLKVKLPSKRIFYIRNIIVNLIGDHNITNATASIAIGLNLGIKIKKIKKTLKMFLGIQRRFTKVFSVGKREFYDDYAHHPTEIKAVINSARQVYKDRKIICVFQPHRYSRIKSLKNEFASSFKCSDTVVLCPVYSAGEKIRYNFNQDNFSKLISKKSKTQIINIKNQKELKNYFKKNLLEDEMIICMGAGSISNWIREI
;
A
#
# COMPACT_ATOMS: atom_id res chain seq x y z
N LEU A 1 -2.70 -5.01 -21.52
CA LEU A 1 -3.15 -4.86 -20.12
C LEU A 1 -4.54 -4.18 -20.05
N LYS A 2 -4.76 -2.96 -20.61
CA LYS A 2 -6.07 -2.28 -20.57
C LYS A 2 -7.19 -3.13 -21.17
N LYS A 3 -6.98 -3.74 -22.34
CA LYS A 3 -7.96 -4.66 -22.97
C LYS A 3 -8.29 -5.86 -22.06
N SER A 4 -7.28 -6.44 -21.39
CA SER A 4 -7.48 -7.57 -20.47
C SER A 4 -8.30 -7.18 -19.25
N PHE A 5 -8.11 -5.97 -18.72
CA PHE A 5 -8.94 -5.45 -17.62
C PHE A 5 -10.38 -5.21 -18.04
N CYS A 6 -10.64 -4.62 -19.23
CA CYS A 6 -11.99 -4.48 -19.75
C CYS A 6 -12.67 -5.84 -19.88
N ALA A 7 -12.01 -6.81 -20.53
CA ALA A 7 -12.54 -8.15 -20.68
C ALA A 7 -12.82 -8.85 -19.33
N PHE A 8 -12.01 -8.58 -18.31
CA PHE A 8 -12.26 -9.08 -16.95
C PHE A 8 -13.50 -8.46 -16.32
N ILE A 9 -13.69 -7.15 -16.44
CA ILE A 9 -14.88 -6.44 -15.95
C ILE A 9 -16.13 -6.95 -16.66
N GLU A 10 -16.08 -7.16 -17.99
CA GLU A 10 -17.17 -7.64 -18.81
C GLU A 10 -17.60 -9.08 -18.50
N LYS A 11 -16.73 -9.87 -17.86
CA LYS A 11 -17.08 -11.21 -17.37
C LYS A 11 -17.95 -11.22 -16.11
N THR A 12 -18.21 -10.06 -15.51
CA THR A 12 -19.09 -9.99 -14.34
C THR A 12 -20.52 -10.40 -14.75
N PRO A 13 -21.12 -11.41 -14.11
CA PRO A 13 -22.49 -11.83 -14.43
C PRO A 13 -23.50 -10.70 -14.28
N SER A 14 -24.66 -10.80 -14.94
CA SER A 14 -25.70 -9.77 -14.91
C SER A 14 -26.24 -9.48 -13.50
N PHE A 15 -26.21 -10.44 -12.61
CA PHE A 15 -26.60 -10.29 -11.20
C PHE A 15 -25.44 -9.85 -10.29
N GLY A 16 -24.18 -9.87 -10.78
CA GLY A 16 -22.99 -9.42 -10.05
C GLY A 16 -22.73 -7.94 -10.22
N LYS A 17 -21.78 -7.43 -9.43
CA LYS A 17 -21.29 -6.03 -9.54
C LYS A 17 -19.78 -5.98 -9.42
N THR A 18 -19.15 -5.24 -10.31
CA THR A 18 -17.72 -4.92 -10.21
C THR A 18 -17.53 -3.64 -9.42
N LEU A 19 -16.55 -3.59 -8.51
CA LEU A 19 -16.17 -2.37 -7.81
C LEU A 19 -14.83 -1.85 -8.34
N LEU A 20 -14.81 -0.61 -8.81
CA LEU A 20 -13.65 0.01 -9.45
C LEU A 20 -13.16 1.22 -8.67
N CYS A 21 -11.89 1.19 -8.25
CA CYS A 21 -11.23 2.35 -7.65
C CYS A 21 -10.83 3.34 -8.75
N ILE A 22 -11.58 4.42 -8.89
CA ILE A 22 -11.36 5.41 -9.95
C ILE A 22 -10.40 6.54 -9.58
N ASP A 23 -9.75 6.45 -8.43
CA ASP A 23 -8.59 7.29 -8.12
C ASP A 23 -7.39 6.91 -9.00
N ASN A 24 -7.35 5.66 -9.48
CA ASN A 24 -6.38 5.23 -10.47
C ASN A 24 -6.79 5.71 -11.87
N ASN A 25 -5.96 6.57 -12.48
CA ASN A 25 -6.21 7.15 -13.80
C ASN A 25 -6.37 6.10 -14.89
N ASN A 26 -5.62 4.99 -14.82
CA ASN A 26 -5.74 3.91 -15.80
C ASN A 26 -7.10 3.22 -15.70
N LEU A 27 -7.58 2.89 -14.50
CA LEU A 27 -8.91 2.32 -14.31
C LEU A 27 -9.99 3.31 -14.73
N ARG A 28 -9.88 4.59 -14.32
CA ARG A 28 -10.83 5.62 -14.72
C ARG A 28 -10.94 5.76 -16.25
N SER A 29 -9.82 5.66 -16.98
CA SER A 29 -9.81 5.73 -18.45
C SER A 29 -10.47 4.53 -19.15
N LEU A 30 -10.76 3.45 -18.42
CA LEU A 30 -11.44 2.26 -18.96
C LEU A 30 -12.97 2.40 -18.92
N LEU A 31 -13.54 3.22 -18.02
CA LEU A 31 -14.98 3.32 -17.81
C LEU A 31 -15.77 3.53 -19.10
N PRO A 32 -15.39 4.44 -20.02
CA PRO A 32 -16.12 4.63 -21.28
C PRO A 32 -16.03 3.43 -22.24
N ARG A 33 -15.07 2.52 -22.01
CA ARG A 33 -14.81 1.37 -22.87
C ARG A 33 -15.45 0.08 -22.36
N CYS A 34 -15.87 0.05 -21.10
CA CYS A 34 -16.54 -1.11 -20.51
C CYS A 34 -18.02 -1.07 -20.91
N LYS A 35 -18.47 -2.08 -21.64
CA LYS A 35 -19.85 -2.20 -22.12
C LYS A 35 -20.83 -2.60 -21.01
N THR A 36 -20.35 -3.17 -19.92
CA THR A 36 -21.17 -3.56 -18.78
C THR A 36 -21.63 -2.36 -17.99
N LEU A 37 -22.90 -2.32 -17.62
CA LEU A 37 -23.49 -1.35 -16.70
C LEU A 37 -23.41 -1.78 -15.23
N ASN A 38 -22.91 -3.00 -14.96
CA ASN A 38 -22.91 -3.60 -13.62
C ASN A 38 -21.63 -3.29 -12.85
N PHE A 39 -21.19 -2.04 -12.85
CA PHE A 39 -20.10 -1.62 -11.98
C PHE A 39 -20.49 -0.46 -11.06
N LEU A 40 -19.83 -0.38 -9.94
CA LEU A 40 -19.88 0.74 -9.02
C LEU A 40 -18.45 1.25 -8.82
N THR A 41 -18.32 2.54 -8.62
CA THR A 41 -17.03 3.19 -8.47
C THR A 41 -16.83 3.67 -7.03
N TYR A 42 -15.59 3.67 -6.56
CA TYR A 42 -15.24 4.18 -5.25
C TYR A 42 -13.90 4.92 -5.26
N GLY A 43 -13.68 5.74 -4.25
CA GLY A 43 -12.44 6.50 -4.04
C GLY A 43 -12.68 7.94 -3.59
N PHE A 44 -11.63 8.73 -3.62
CA PHE A 44 -11.65 10.17 -3.31
C PHE A 44 -12.24 10.99 -4.45
N ASN A 45 -12.25 10.45 -5.66
CA ASN A 45 -12.72 11.16 -6.84
C ASN A 45 -14.20 11.56 -6.69
N LYS A 46 -14.52 12.83 -7.01
CA LYS A 46 -15.87 13.41 -6.85
C LYS A 46 -16.97 12.70 -7.64
N ILE A 47 -16.61 12.00 -8.72
CA ILE A 47 -17.59 11.25 -9.55
C ILE A 47 -17.85 9.82 -9.03
N SER A 48 -17.14 9.36 -8.00
CA SER A 48 -17.32 8.03 -7.43
C SER A 48 -18.73 7.82 -6.88
N ASN A 49 -19.26 6.60 -7.05
CA ASN A 49 -20.49 6.17 -6.37
C ASN A 49 -20.35 6.16 -4.84
N TYR A 50 -19.20 5.65 -4.37
CA TYR A 50 -18.82 5.71 -2.95
C TYR A 50 -17.67 6.69 -2.82
N GLN A 51 -17.96 7.96 -2.66
CA GLN A 51 -16.99 9.04 -2.57
C GLN A 51 -16.50 9.19 -1.13
N ILE A 52 -15.18 9.11 -0.92
CA ILE A 52 -14.52 9.37 0.36
C ILE A 52 -14.45 10.87 0.59
N THR A 53 -14.88 11.31 1.78
CA THR A 53 -14.89 12.73 2.19
C THR A 53 -14.50 12.88 3.67
N ASN A 54 -14.17 14.10 4.10
CA ASN A 54 -13.95 14.47 5.51
C ASN A 54 -12.93 13.57 6.24
N VAL A 55 -11.79 13.27 5.60
CA VAL A 55 -10.76 12.38 6.16
C VAL A 55 -9.97 13.07 7.25
N LYS A 56 -9.93 12.44 8.42
CA LYS A 56 -9.06 12.79 9.57
C LYS A 56 -8.12 11.61 9.83
N LYS A 57 -6.82 11.88 9.88
CA LYS A 57 -5.78 10.86 10.10
C LYS A 57 -5.14 11.05 11.48
N ASN A 58 -5.12 10.00 12.27
CA ASN A 58 -4.47 9.94 13.58
C ASN A 58 -3.34 8.89 13.54
N LYS A 59 -2.54 8.81 14.62
CA LYS A 59 -1.40 7.87 14.69
C LYS A 59 -1.81 6.40 14.50
N ASN A 60 -2.99 6.01 14.97
CA ASN A 60 -3.41 4.61 15.01
C ASN A 60 -4.70 4.31 14.22
N HIS A 61 -5.39 5.33 13.72
CA HIS A 61 -6.65 5.15 13.01
C HIS A 61 -6.95 6.30 12.05
N SER A 62 -7.82 6.03 11.12
CA SER A 62 -8.38 7.03 10.21
C SER A 62 -9.89 7.14 10.44
N ILE A 63 -10.43 8.37 10.36
CA ILE A 63 -11.87 8.65 10.42
C ILE A 63 -12.25 9.31 9.11
N PHE A 64 -13.33 8.88 8.49
CA PHE A 64 -13.81 9.46 7.24
C PHE A 64 -15.30 9.31 7.06
N ASP A 65 -15.85 10.05 6.11
CA ASP A 65 -17.24 9.95 5.68
C ASP A 65 -17.31 9.40 4.26
N LEU A 66 -18.45 8.81 3.93
CA LEU A 66 -18.80 8.45 2.55
C LEU A 66 -20.03 9.20 2.10
N LYS A 67 -19.96 9.83 0.94
CA LYS A 67 -21.11 10.25 0.13
C LYS A 67 -21.43 9.13 -0.84
N VAL A 68 -22.57 8.48 -0.67
CA VAL A 68 -23.00 7.35 -1.51
C VAL A 68 -24.04 7.83 -2.52
N LYS A 69 -23.76 7.59 -3.81
CA LYS A 69 -24.64 7.92 -4.94
C LYS A 69 -25.04 6.61 -5.63
N LEU A 70 -26.25 6.16 -5.43
CA LEU A 70 -26.76 4.94 -6.05
C LEU A 70 -27.18 5.18 -7.52
N PRO A 71 -27.20 4.14 -8.37
CA PRO A 71 -27.74 4.23 -9.73
C PRO A 71 -29.18 4.75 -9.78
N SER A 72 -29.99 4.51 -8.74
CA SER A 72 -31.34 5.04 -8.55
C SER A 72 -31.40 6.56 -8.29
N LYS A 73 -30.29 7.29 -8.48
CA LYS A 73 -30.11 8.71 -8.14
C LYS A 73 -30.28 9.06 -6.65
N ARG A 74 -30.52 8.08 -5.78
CA ARG A 74 -30.56 8.31 -4.33
C ARG A 74 -29.16 8.64 -3.80
N ILE A 75 -29.06 9.70 -2.99
CA ILE A 75 -27.82 10.13 -2.33
C ILE A 75 -28.03 10.04 -0.82
N PHE A 76 -27.05 9.45 -0.11
CA PHE A 76 -27.01 9.45 1.34
C PHE A 76 -25.57 9.50 1.86
N TYR A 77 -25.42 9.76 3.14
CA TYR A 77 -24.10 9.91 3.78
C TYR A 77 -23.94 8.87 4.88
N ILE A 78 -22.75 8.28 4.94
CA ILE A 78 -22.30 7.44 6.06
C ILE A 78 -21.21 8.21 6.77
N ARG A 79 -21.50 8.73 7.95
CA ARG A 79 -20.60 9.63 8.69
C ARG A 79 -19.79 8.88 9.74
N ASN A 80 -18.62 9.40 10.11
CA ASN A 80 -17.80 8.92 11.22
C ASN A 80 -17.47 7.42 11.10
N ILE A 81 -16.92 7.00 9.96
CA ILE A 81 -16.40 5.65 9.76
C ILE A 81 -15.00 5.61 10.35
N ILE A 82 -14.75 4.68 11.26
CA ILE A 82 -13.45 4.51 11.92
C ILE A 82 -12.79 3.23 11.40
N VAL A 83 -11.54 3.33 10.99
CA VAL A 83 -10.68 2.21 10.61
C VAL A 83 -9.37 2.32 11.37
N ASN A 84 -9.01 1.29 12.14
CA ASN A 84 -7.79 1.24 12.95
C ASN A 84 -6.53 0.97 12.10
N LEU A 85 -6.46 1.62 10.96
CA LEU A 85 -5.35 1.55 10.02
C LEU A 85 -5.04 2.96 9.52
N ILE A 86 -3.77 3.19 9.19
CA ILE A 86 -3.31 4.46 8.61
C ILE A 86 -3.17 4.36 7.10
N GLY A 87 -3.27 5.51 6.43
CA GLY A 87 -3.02 5.63 5.00
C GLY A 87 -4.25 5.57 4.10
N ASP A 88 -4.20 6.34 3.02
CA ASP A 88 -5.31 6.48 2.06
C ASP A 88 -5.67 5.16 1.40
N HIS A 89 -4.70 4.28 1.16
CA HIS A 89 -4.94 2.96 0.61
C HIS A 89 -5.81 2.08 1.53
N ASN A 90 -5.68 2.21 2.87
CA ASN A 90 -6.54 1.48 3.81
C ASN A 90 -7.95 2.08 3.89
N ILE A 91 -8.08 3.40 3.73
CA ILE A 91 -9.38 4.07 3.62
C ILE A 91 -10.11 3.60 2.33
N THR A 92 -9.41 3.52 1.21
CA THR A 92 -9.97 3.01 -0.05
C THR A 92 -10.36 1.53 0.04
N ASN A 93 -9.53 0.69 0.66
CA ASN A 93 -9.85 -0.73 0.90
C ASN A 93 -11.08 -0.89 1.81
N ALA A 94 -11.17 -0.12 2.89
CA ALA A 94 -12.35 -0.11 3.75
C ALA A 94 -13.60 0.35 2.99
N THR A 95 -13.47 1.36 2.12
CA THR A 95 -14.58 1.83 1.27
C THR A 95 -15.07 0.74 0.33
N ALA A 96 -14.17 -0.04 -0.28
CA ALA A 96 -14.54 -1.20 -1.09
C ALA A 96 -15.30 -2.24 -0.27
N SER A 97 -14.82 -2.56 0.94
CA SER A 97 -15.48 -3.50 1.84
C SER A 97 -16.87 -3.01 2.29
N ILE A 98 -17.03 -1.69 2.55
CA ILE A 98 -18.33 -1.08 2.85
C ILE A 98 -19.28 -1.22 1.66
N ALA A 99 -18.78 -0.91 0.46
CA ALA A 99 -19.59 -1.01 -0.76
C ALA A 99 -20.07 -2.45 -1.00
N ILE A 100 -19.20 -3.45 -0.81
CA ILE A 100 -19.57 -4.87 -0.89
C ILE A 100 -20.62 -5.19 0.17
N GLY A 101 -20.38 -4.86 1.43
CA GLY A 101 -21.30 -5.16 2.53
C GLY A 101 -22.69 -4.56 2.33
N LEU A 102 -22.77 -3.31 1.84
CA LEU A 102 -24.04 -2.66 1.55
C LEU A 102 -24.78 -3.32 0.37
N ASN A 103 -24.06 -3.74 -0.67
CA ASN A 103 -24.66 -4.45 -1.81
C ASN A 103 -25.13 -5.87 -1.43
N LEU A 104 -24.57 -6.47 -0.37
CA LEU A 104 -25.02 -7.71 0.23
C LEU A 104 -26.12 -7.52 1.30
N GLY A 105 -26.65 -6.30 1.47
CA GLY A 105 -27.71 -6.01 2.43
C GLY A 105 -27.27 -5.94 3.90
N ILE A 106 -25.95 -5.88 4.18
CA ILE A 106 -25.48 -5.80 5.56
C ILE A 106 -25.76 -4.39 6.11
N LYS A 107 -26.36 -4.33 7.32
CA LYS A 107 -26.70 -3.07 7.98
C LYS A 107 -25.46 -2.22 8.27
N ILE A 108 -25.50 -0.94 7.96
CA ILE A 108 -24.40 0.04 8.15
C ILE A 108 -23.84 -0.01 9.57
N LYS A 109 -24.70 -0.14 10.61
CA LYS A 109 -24.27 -0.23 12.01
C LYS A 109 -23.31 -1.42 12.24
N LYS A 110 -23.61 -2.59 11.63
CA LYS A 110 -22.77 -3.79 11.74
C LYS A 110 -21.44 -3.58 11.01
N ILE A 111 -21.47 -3.03 9.79
CA ILE A 111 -20.26 -2.73 9.00
C ILE A 111 -19.32 -1.80 9.78
N LYS A 112 -19.83 -0.66 10.30
CA LYS A 112 -19.03 0.29 11.08
C LYS A 112 -18.44 -0.34 12.34
N LYS A 113 -19.22 -1.15 13.07
CA LYS A 113 -18.72 -1.87 14.26
C LYS A 113 -17.57 -2.80 13.90
N THR A 114 -17.70 -3.60 12.83
CA THR A 114 -16.67 -4.54 12.40
C THR A 114 -15.40 -3.83 11.93
N LEU A 115 -15.51 -2.74 11.16
CA LEU A 115 -14.36 -1.95 10.72
C LEU A 115 -13.58 -1.34 11.89
N LYS A 116 -14.29 -0.84 12.91
CA LYS A 116 -13.67 -0.32 14.14
C LYS A 116 -12.92 -1.40 14.93
N MET A 117 -13.35 -2.66 14.86
CA MET A 117 -12.71 -3.79 15.53
C MET A 117 -11.57 -4.43 14.69
N PHE A 118 -11.49 -4.10 13.41
CA PHE A 118 -10.52 -4.70 12.51
C PHE A 118 -9.12 -4.11 12.76
N LEU A 119 -8.18 -4.96 13.13
CA LEU A 119 -6.80 -4.59 13.47
C LEU A 119 -5.82 -4.72 12.30
N GLY A 120 -6.32 -5.01 11.12
CA GLY A 120 -5.50 -5.19 9.93
C GLY A 120 -5.19 -6.65 9.60
N ILE A 121 -4.35 -6.84 8.60
CA ILE A 121 -3.87 -8.13 8.12
C ILE A 121 -2.36 -8.17 8.35
N GLN A 122 -1.82 -9.31 8.71
CA GLN A 122 -0.37 -9.49 8.82
C GLN A 122 0.35 -9.03 7.55
N ARG A 123 1.53 -8.48 7.72
CA ARG A 123 2.32 -7.90 6.62
C ARG A 123 1.63 -6.75 5.87
N ARG A 124 0.79 -5.97 6.56
CA ARG A 124 0.20 -4.71 6.07
C ARG A 124 0.41 -3.63 7.12
N PHE A 125 1.60 -3.04 7.11
CA PHE A 125 2.08 -2.08 8.09
C PHE A 125 1.90 -2.60 9.53
N THR A 126 2.27 -3.87 9.74
CA THR A 126 2.10 -4.56 11.02
C THR A 126 3.31 -4.30 11.90
N LYS A 127 3.09 -3.75 13.09
CA LYS A 127 4.13 -3.62 14.09
C LYS A 127 4.54 -5.01 14.57
N VAL A 128 5.83 -5.35 14.43
CA VAL A 128 6.36 -6.67 14.80
C VAL A 128 6.86 -6.65 16.24
N PHE A 129 7.71 -5.67 16.57
CA PHE A 129 8.24 -5.45 17.92
C PHE A 129 8.73 -4.00 18.08
N SER A 130 9.19 -3.69 19.30
CA SER A 130 9.88 -2.45 19.64
C SER A 130 11.09 -2.72 20.50
N VAL A 131 12.13 -1.90 20.35
CA VAL A 131 13.32 -1.89 21.22
C VAL A 131 13.55 -0.44 21.67
N GLY A 132 13.27 -0.15 22.92
CA GLY A 132 13.19 1.22 23.40
C GLY A 132 12.11 2.01 22.63
N LYS A 133 12.48 3.16 22.08
CA LYS A 133 11.59 3.98 21.23
C LYS A 133 11.58 3.57 19.74
N ARG A 134 12.46 2.65 19.34
CA ARG A 134 12.51 2.12 17.98
C ARG A 134 11.33 1.19 17.72
N GLU A 135 10.69 1.32 16.59
CA GLU A 135 9.56 0.50 16.19
C GLU A 135 9.81 -0.17 14.85
N PHE A 136 9.55 -1.47 14.79
CA PHE A 136 9.76 -2.29 13.61
C PHE A 136 8.44 -2.74 13.03
N TYR A 137 8.26 -2.46 11.74
CA TYR A 137 7.07 -2.76 10.98
C TYR A 137 7.36 -3.69 9.82
N ASP A 138 6.44 -4.60 9.53
CA ASP A 138 6.47 -5.53 8.39
C ASP A 138 5.37 -5.15 7.40
N ASP A 139 5.74 -4.96 6.13
CA ASP A 139 4.80 -4.69 5.06
C ASP A 139 5.10 -5.53 3.81
N TYR A 140 4.06 -5.98 3.15
CA TYR A 140 4.14 -6.78 1.93
C TYR A 140 4.45 -5.96 0.68
N ALA A 141 4.55 -4.64 0.78
CA ALA A 141 4.77 -3.73 -0.34
C ALA A 141 6.01 -4.14 -1.15
N HIS A 142 5.79 -4.44 -2.41
CA HIS A 142 6.80 -4.92 -3.35
C HIS A 142 6.62 -4.34 -4.76
N HIS A 143 5.67 -3.43 -4.94
CA HIS A 143 5.45 -2.63 -6.14
C HIS A 143 5.69 -1.15 -5.83
N PRO A 144 6.24 -0.34 -6.77
CA PRO A 144 6.54 1.08 -6.54
C PRO A 144 5.39 1.88 -5.92
N THR A 145 4.17 1.65 -6.41
CA THR A 145 2.96 2.33 -5.90
C THR A 145 2.67 1.97 -4.45
N GLU A 146 2.85 0.70 -4.07
CA GLU A 146 2.65 0.22 -2.69
C GLU A 146 3.69 0.82 -1.76
N ILE A 147 4.97 0.74 -2.13
CA ILE A 147 6.10 1.31 -1.37
C ILE A 147 5.86 2.79 -1.10
N LYS A 148 5.55 3.55 -2.14
CA LYS A 148 5.24 4.98 -2.01
C LYS A 148 4.05 5.23 -1.08
N ALA A 149 2.99 4.44 -1.18
CA ALA A 149 1.80 4.59 -0.34
C ALA A 149 2.12 4.34 1.14
N VAL A 150 2.89 3.28 1.46
CA VAL A 150 3.29 2.94 2.83
C VAL A 150 4.16 4.04 3.43
N ILE A 151 5.24 4.45 2.74
CA ILE A 151 6.17 5.47 3.24
C ILE A 151 5.47 6.82 3.43
N ASN A 152 4.65 7.24 2.45
CA ASN A 152 3.91 8.49 2.56
C ASN A 152 2.92 8.46 3.74
N SER A 153 2.26 7.32 3.97
CA SER A 153 1.34 7.17 5.11
C SER A 153 2.07 7.25 6.44
N ALA A 154 3.23 6.60 6.55
CA ALA A 154 4.08 6.69 7.73
C ALA A 154 4.54 8.13 7.96
N ARG A 155 5.06 8.82 6.93
CA ARG A 155 5.53 10.20 7.02
C ARG A 155 4.43 11.20 7.39
N GLN A 156 3.21 11.03 6.90
CA GLN A 156 2.09 11.90 7.26
C GLN A 156 1.74 11.84 8.75
N VAL A 157 1.91 10.67 9.36
CA VAL A 157 1.59 10.43 10.78
C VAL A 157 2.77 10.74 11.69
N TYR A 158 3.98 10.41 11.26
CA TYR A 158 5.22 10.54 12.02
C TYR A 158 6.15 11.56 11.34
N LYS A 159 5.74 12.83 11.35
CA LYS A 159 6.38 13.92 10.58
C LYS A 159 7.87 14.07 10.90
N ASP A 160 8.22 14.04 12.18
CA ASP A 160 9.56 14.35 12.69
C ASP A 160 10.41 13.12 12.97
N ARG A 161 9.83 11.94 12.83
CA ARG A 161 10.51 10.67 13.12
C ARG A 161 11.33 10.21 11.92
N LYS A 162 12.54 9.75 12.17
CA LYS A 162 13.39 9.18 11.11
C LYS A 162 12.82 7.85 10.62
N ILE A 163 12.62 7.71 9.32
CA ILE A 163 12.07 6.52 8.67
C ILE A 163 13.15 5.80 7.89
N ILE A 164 13.47 4.58 8.34
CA ILE A 164 14.38 3.66 7.67
C ILE A 164 13.57 2.60 6.93
N CYS A 165 13.70 2.57 5.62
CA CYS A 165 13.06 1.57 4.78
C CYS A 165 14.02 0.41 4.50
N VAL A 166 13.74 -0.77 4.99
CA VAL A 166 14.46 -1.99 4.61
C VAL A 166 13.71 -2.62 3.46
N PHE A 167 14.28 -2.59 2.27
CA PHE A 167 13.58 -3.04 1.08
C PHE A 167 14.24 -4.26 0.44
N GLN A 168 13.48 -5.35 0.32
CA GLN A 168 13.84 -6.52 -0.45
C GLN A 168 13.10 -6.51 -1.79
N PRO A 169 13.78 -6.19 -2.91
CA PRO A 169 13.15 -6.25 -4.21
C PRO A 169 12.70 -7.66 -4.56
N HIS A 170 11.56 -7.78 -5.22
CA HIS A 170 10.96 -9.06 -5.57
C HIS A 170 10.84 -9.21 -7.07
N ARG A 171 11.53 -10.21 -7.66
CA ARG A 171 11.68 -10.53 -9.07
C ARG A 171 12.53 -9.54 -9.87
N TYR A 172 13.48 -10.06 -10.61
CA TYR A 172 14.34 -9.29 -11.51
C TYR A 172 13.56 -8.64 -12.65
N SER A 173 12.59 -9.36 -13.23
CA SER A 173 11.73 -8.87 -14.30
C SER A 173 10.95 -7.62 -13.89
N ARG A 174 10.45 -7.57 -12.66
CA ARG A 174 9.73 -6.41 -12.12
C ARG A 174 10.66 -5.21 -11.95
N ILE A 175 11.86 -5.42 -11.41
CA ILE A 175 12.84 -4.34 -11.27
C ILE A 175 13.19 -3.78 -12.65
N LYS A 176 13.43 -4.64 -13.65
CA LYS A 176 13.74 -4.22 -15.03
C LYS A 176 12.63 -3.36 -15.61
N SER A 177 11.37 -3.80 -15.47
CA SER A 177 10.21 -3.13 -16.07
C SER A 177 9.84 -1.80 -15.39
N LEU A 178 10.11 -1.66 -14.07
CA LEU A 178 9.67 -0.54 -13.23
C LEU A 178 10.84 0.17 -12.54
N LYS A 179 12.03 0.11 -13.15
CA LYS A 179 13.28 0.61 -12.54
C LYS A 179 13.18 2.07 -12.09
N ASN A 180 12.59 2.90 -12.93
CA ASN A 180 12.45 4.33 -12.69
C ASN A 180 11.41 4.65 -11.61
N GLU A 181 10.32 3.90 -11.61
CA GLU A 181 9.24 4.01 -10.62
C GLU A 181 9.74 3.59 -9.23
N PHE A 182 10.46 2.47 -9.14
CA PHE A 182 11.13 2.05 -7.91
C PHE A 182 12.08 3.13 -7.40
N ALA A 183 12.92 3.65 -8.27
CA ALA A 183 13.92 4.64 -7.89
C ALA A 183 13.31 5.92 -7.31
N SER A 184 12.07 6.26 -7.64
CA SER A 184 11.35 7.44 -7.12
C SER A 184 10.36 7.14 -6.00
N SER A 185 10.27 5.88 -5.54
CA SER A 185 9.27 5.48 -4.54
C SER A 185 9.66 5.79 -3.09
N PHE A 186 10.92 6.10 -2.82
CA PHE A 186 11.47 6.26 -1.47
C PHE A 186 11.65 7.72 -1.02
N LYS A 187 11.07 8.69 -1.71
CA LYS A 187 11.27 10.13 -1.47
C LYS A 187 10.96 10.61 -0.05
N CYS A 188 10.08 9.92 0.67
CA CYS A 188 9.67 10.29 2.02
C CYS A 188 10.35 9.44 3.11
N SER A 189 11.34 8.61 2.76
CA SER A 189 12.22 7.92 3.70
C SER A 189 13.54 8.68 3.87
N ASP A 190 14.15 8.56 5.03
CA ASP A 190 15.45 9.17 5.33
C ASP A 190 16.59 8.25 4.89
N THR A 191 16.42 6.95 5.06
CA THR A 191 17.40 5.93 4.68
C THR A 191 16.71 4.73 4.04
N VAL A 192 17.32 4.15 3.02
CA VAL A 192 16.90 2.88 2.43
C VAL A 192 18.03 1.85 2.61
N VAL A 193 17.74 0.78 3.29
CA VAL A 193 18.60 -0.41 3.39
C VAL A 193 18.14 -1.38 2.30
N LEU A 194 18.93 -1.51 1.25
CA LEU A 194 18.60 -2.31 0.07
C LEU A 194 19.14 -3.72 0.23
N CYS A 195 18.22 -4.68 0.34
CA CYS A 195 18.52 -6.11 0.43
C CYS A 195 18.72 -6.74 -0.96
N PRO A 196 19.32 -7.94 -1.04
CA PRO A 196 19.38 -8.73 -2.26
C PRO A 196 17.99 -9.01 -2.84
N VAL A 197 17.93 -9.13 -4.15
CA VAL A 197 16.67 -9.45 -4.84
C VAL A 197 16.22 -10.85 -4.48
N TYR A 198 14.95 -10.95 -4.07
CA TYR A 198 14.28 -12.25 -3.97
C TYR A 198 13.77 -12.66 -5.35
N SER A 199 14.39 -13.70 -5.93
CA SER A 199 14.14 -14.10 -7.33
C SER A 199 12.75 -14.70 -7.56
N ALA A 200 12.14 -15.31 -6.54
CA ALA A 200 10.86 -16.03 -6.66
C ALA A 200 10.84 -17.05 -7.80
N GLY A 201 11.95 -17.81 -7.95
CA GLY A 201 12.12 -18.82 -8.99
C GLY A 201 12.54 -18.28 -10.38
N GLU A 202 12.68 -16.97 -10.55
CA GLU A 202 13.20 -16.42 -11.80
C GLU A 202 14.70 -16.71 -11.93
N LYS A 203 15.10 -17.23 -13.10
CA LYS A 203 16.52 -17.23 -13.53
C LYS A 203 16.93 -15.82 -13.92
N ILE A 204 18.10 -15.38 -13.52
CA ILE A 204 18.66 -14.09 -13.93
C ILE A 204 18.94 -14.15 -15.43
N ARG A 205 18.17 -13.41 -16.23
CA ARG A 205 18.32 -13.34 -17.69
C ARG A 205 19.03 -12.07 -18.18
N TYR A 206 19.42 -11.18 -17.24
CA TYR A 206 20.14 -9.95 -17.55
C TYR A 206 21.07 -9.60 -16.39
N ASN A 207 22.11 -8.85 -16.66
CA ASN A 207 23.05 -8.39 -15.63
C ASN A 207 22.38 -7.35 -14.72
N PHE A 208 21.81 -7.81 -13.59
CA PHE A 208 21.36 -6.92 -12.55
C PHE A 208 22.54 -6.51 -11.68
N ASN A 209 22.79 -5.21 -11.60
CA ASN A 209 23.80 -4.64 -10.73
C ASN A 209 23.09 -3.85 -9.61
N GLN A 210 23.24 -4.32 -8.36
CA GLN A 210 22.61 -3.72 -7.18
C GLN A 210 23.14 -2.31 -6.91
N ASP A 211 24.43 -2.05 -7.14
CA ASP A 211 25.04 -0.75 -6.90
C ASP A 211 24.53 0.31 -7.90
N ASN A 212 24.36 -0.08 -9.16
CA ASN A 212 23.75 0.81 -10.15
C ASN A 212 22.29 1.10 -9.83
N PHE A 213 21.57 0.14 -9.25
CA PHE A 213 20.19 0.33 -8.84
C PHE A 213 20.10 1.22 -7.59
N SER A 214 20.97 1.02 -6.61
CA SER A 214 21.04 1.87 -5.41
C SER A 214 21.43 3.32 -5.74
N LYS A 215 22.41 3.53 -6.63
CA LYS A 215 22.77 4.88 -7.12
C LYS A 215 21.57 5.58 -7.78
N LEU A 216 20.78 4.84 -8.56
CA LEU A 216 19.58 5.39 -9.20
C LEU A 216 18.50 5.78 -8.17
N ILE A 217 18.28 4.94 -7.15
CA ILE A 217 17.35 5.25 -6.04
C ILE A 217 17.82 6.50 -5.31
N SER A 218 19.10 6.55 -4.91
CA SER A 218 19.68 7.72 -4.22
C SER A 218 19.47 9.00 -5.02
N LYS A 219 19.76 8.98 -6.31
CA LYS A 219 19.59 10.14 -7.21
C LYS A 219 18.14 10.61 -7.32
N LYS A 220 17.18 9.66 -7.51
CA LYS A 220 15.78 10.00 -7.78
C LYS A 220 14.95 10.26 -6.52
N SER A 221 15.23 9.56 -5.45
CA SER A 221 14.54 9.73 -4.17
C SER A 221 15.23 10.72 -3.23
N LYS A 222 16.49 11.11 -3.51
CA LYS A 222 17.31 11.98 -2.66
C LYS A 222 17.43 11.45 -1.22
N THR A 223 17.61 10.14 -1.09
CA THR A 223 17.72 9.43 0.19
C THR A 223 19.05 8.68 0.27
N GLN A 224 19.53 8.47 1.49
CA GLN A 224 20.72 7.66 1.75
C GLN A 224 20.41 6.19 1.44
N ILE A 225 21.32 5.49 0.75
CA ILE A 225 21.18 4.06 0.45
C ILE A 225 22.32 3.27 1.08
N ILE A 226 21.97 2.17 1.70
CA ILE A 226 22.91 1.21 2.28
C ILE A 226 22.60 -0.15 1.65
N ASN A 227 23.58 -0.71 0.95
CA ASN A 227 23.48 -2.05 0.40
C ASN A 227 23.86 -3.07 1.45
N ILE A 228 23.10 -4.14 1.59
CA ILE A 228 23.42 -5.31 2.41
C ILE A 228 23.35 -6.57 1.57
N LYS A 229 24.15 -7.59 1.94
CA LYS A 229 24.28 -8.83 1.16
C LYS A 229 23.44 -9.99 1.72
N ASN A 230 23.11 -9.95 3.00
CA ASN A 230 22.38 -11.05 3.67
C ASN A 230 21.77 -10.58 5.00
N GLN A 231 21.03 -11.47 5.64
CA GLN A 231 20.38 -11.24 6.93
C GLN A 231 21.39 -10.91 8.06
N LYS A 232 22.56 -11.53 8.08
CA LYS A 232 23.60 -11.28 9.11
C LYS A 232 24.11 -9.84 9.03
N GLU A 233 24.33 -9.32 7.83
CA GLU A 233 24.68 -7.90 7.62
C GLU A 233 23.56 -6.96 8.05
N LEU A 234 22.29 -7.30 7.79
CA LEU A 234 21.13 -6.51 8.24
C LEU A 234 21.10 -6.45 9.79
N LYS A 235 21.28 -7.60 10.45
CA LYS A 235 21.34 -7.67 11.91
C LYS A 235 22.48 -6.83 12.49
N ASN A 236 23.65 -6.89 11.88
CA ASN A 236 24.80 -6.07 12.27
C ASN A 236 24.56 -4.58 12.05
N TYR A 237 23.91 -4.21 10.93
CA TYR A 237 23.53 -2.85 10.66
C TYR A 237 22.59 -2.30 11.75
N PHE A 238 21.57 -3.04 12.13
CA PHE A 238 20.66 -2.64 13.19
C PHE A 238 21.33 -2.47 14.55
N LYS A 239 22.27 -3.37 14.89
CA LYS A 239 23.01 -3.27 16.16
C LYS A 239 23.90 -2.04 16.25
N LYS A 240 24.52 -1.64 15.12
CA LYS A 240 25.58 -0.61 15.12
C LYS A 240 25.09 0.79 14.76
N ASN A 241 24.02 0.92 13.95
CA ASN A 241 23.69 2.16 13.26
C ASN A 241 22.32 2.74 13.59
N LEU A 242 21.46 2.01 14.31
CA LEU A 242 20.14 2.54 14.67
C LEU A 242 20.23 3.50 15.86
N LEU A 243 19.58 4.66 15.70
CA LEU A 243 19.40 5.65 16.76
C LEU A 243 18.13 5.36 17.57
N GLU A 244 17.94 6.05 18.71
CA GLU A 244 16.89 5.69 19.68
C GLU A 244 15.47 5.89 19.23
N ASP A 245 15.17 6.83 18.33
CA ASP A 245 13.81 7.14 17.90
C ASP A 245 13.65 7.00 16.39
N GLU A 246 13.79 5.79 15.90
CA GLU A 246 13.65 5.49 14.49
C GLU A 246 12.48 4.54 14.23
N MET A 247 11.83 4.75 13.08
CA MET A 247 10.83 3.84 12.55
C MET A 247 11.45 3.00 11.45
N ILE A 248 11.47 1.69 11.63
CA ILE A 248 12.02 0.74 10.68
C ILE A 248 10.86 0.05 9.96
N ILE A 249 10.77 0.21 8.63
CA ILE A 249 9.72 -0.41 7.81
C ILE A 249 10.36 -1.41 6.87
N CYS A 250 10.17 -2.70 7.15
CA CYS A 250 10.64 -3.78 6.29
C CYS A 250 9.60 -4.09 5.22
N MET A 251 9.99 -3.96 3.96
CA MET A 251 9.09 -4.09 2.82
C MET A 251 9.56 -5.14 1.83
N GLY A 252 8.66 -6.00 1.40
CA GLY A 252 8.91 -7.00 0.37
C GLY A 252 7.99 -8.22 0.45
N ALA A 253 7.84 -8.92 -0.67
CA ALA A 253 7.03 -10.14 -0.76
C ALA A 253 7.85 -11.43 -0.57
N GLY A 254 9.15 -11.31 -0.29
CA GLY A 254 10.07 -12.43 -0.10
C GLY A 254 10.34 -12.75 1.37
N SER A 255 11.59 -13.13 1.66
CA SER A 255 12.06 -13.59 2.97
C SER A 255 12.23 -12.50 4.02
N ILE A 256 12.15 -11.22 3.66
CA ILE A 256 12.40 -10.10 4.57
C ILE A 256 11.51 -10.13 5.82
N SER A 257 10.28 -10.62 5.68
CA SER A 257 9.35 -10.79 6.80
C SER A 257 9.85 -11.79 7.85
N ASN A 258 10.59 -12.81 7.44
CA ASN A 258 11.22 -13.76 8.35
C ASN A 258 12.48 -13.14 8.97
N TRP A 259 13.27 -12.44 8.16
CA TRP A 259 14.50 -11.80 8.63
C TRP A 259 14.24 -10.83 9.80
N ILE A 260 13.19 -10.01 9.71
CA ILE A 260 12.86 -9.07 10.78
C ILE A 260 12.41 -9.76 12.08
N ARG A 261 11.83 -10.95 12.01
CA ARG A 261 11.38 -11.70 13.20
C ARG A 261 12.49 -12.45 13.91
N GLU A 262 13.62 -12.65 13.25
CA GLU A 262 14.78 -13.34 13.76
C GLU A 262 15.92 -12.40 14.23
N ILE A 263 15.69 -11.11 14.16
CA ILE A 263 16.63 -10.05 14.62
C ILE A 263 16.45 -9.77 16.10
#